data_b312b391b7c159c75987e983ad2fb754
#
_entry.id   b312b391b7c159c75987e983ad2fb754
#
_cell.length_a   1.000
_cell.length_b   1.000
_cell.length_c   1.000
_cell.angle_alpha   90.00
_cell.angle_beta   90.00
_cell.angle_gamma   90.00
#
_symmetry.space_group_name_H-M   'P 1'
#
loop_
_entity.id
_entity.type
_entity.pdbx_description
1 polymer ?
#
loop_
_entity_poly.entity_id
_entity_poly.type
_entity_poly.pdbx_seq_one_letter_code
_entity_poly.pdbx_strand_id
1 'polypeptide(L)'
;GIYFDGSSIEGFVRIQESDMRLEPDPETFAELPDGEGMYDGLTVDSEGRVWSALWEGNAVVRHDEDGGIAERFDIPAEFVTAPTFGGESLADMYVTSAAIDADPEDEHAGALFRLDPGVEGTPEFTSELEP
;
A
#
# COMPACT_ATOMS: atom_id res chain seq x y z
N GLY A 1 4.53 11.32 -7.98
CA GLY A 1 4.96 10.41 -6.91
C GLY A 1 3.99 10.49 -5.74
N ILE A 2 3.95 9.47 -4.96
CA ILE A 2 3.16 9.40 -3.74
C ILE A 2 4.13 9.35 -2.58
N TYR A 3 3.97 10.26 -1.63
CA TYR A 3 4.83 10.35 -0.46
C TYR A 3 4.02 10.07 0.79
N PHE A 4 4.64 9.38 1.71
CA PHE A 4 4.13 9.18 3.04
C PHE A 4 4.57 10.35 3.92
N ASP A 5 3.60 11.10 4.43
CA ASP A 5 3.88 12.09 5.46
C ASP A 5 4.00 11.34 6.80
N GLY A 6 5.22 11.17 7.28
CA GLY A 6 5.48 10.49 8.54
C GLY A 6 4.98 11.23 9.79
N SER A 7 4.31 12.37 9.64
CA SER A 7 3.69 13.10 10.76
C SER A 7 2.29 12.58 11.11
N SER A 8 1.63 11.87 10.17
CA SER A 8 0.33 11.24 10.38
C SER A 8 0.27 9.93 9.59
N ILE A 9 0.19 8.83 10.29
CA ILE A 9 -0.01 7.50 9.70
C ILE A 9 -1.47 7.20 9.33
N GLU A 10 -2.34 8.16 9.47
CA GLU A 10 -3.77 8.07 9.17
C GLU A 10 -4.10 8.35 7.70
N GLY A 11 -3.15 8.92 6.94
CA GLY A 11 -3.37 9.24 5.53
C GLY A 11 -2.10 9.33 4.70
N PHE A 12 -2.25 9.43 3.40
CA PHE A 12 -1.15 9.75 2.49
C PHE A 12 -1.42 11.00 1.68
N VAL A 13 -0.32 11.61 1.28
CA VAL A 13 -0.33 12.77 0.40
C VAL A 13 0.11 12.37 -1.00
N ARG A 14 -0.50 13.00 -1.99
CA ARG A 14 -0.08 12.90 -3.37
C ARG A 14 0.63 14.17 -3.78
N ILE A 15 1.85 14.00 -4.30
CA ILE A 15 2.62 15.10 -4.89
C ILE A 15 2.70 14.84 -6.39
N GLN A 16 2.27 15.79 -7.19
CA GLN A 16 2.40 15.68 -8.64
C GLN A 16 3.87 15.87 -9.06
N GLU A 17 4.26 15.23 -10.15
CA GLU A 17 5.64 15.32 -10.65
C GLU A 17 6.07 16.78 -10.92
N SER A 18 5.11 17.61 -11.36
CA SER A 18 5.32 19.06 -11.55
C SER A 18 5.63 19.83 -10.26
N ASP A 19 5.25 19.27 -9.11
CA ASP A 19 5.37 19.90 -7.80
C ASP A 19 6.63 19.44 -7.06
N MET A 20 7.42 18.54 -7.65
CA MET A 20 8.71 18.07 -7.10
C MET A 20 9.79 19.14 -7.20
N ARG A 21 9.47 20.34 -6.77
CA ARG A 21 10.38 21.46 -6.58
C ARG A 21 10.73 21.60 -5.10
N LEU A 22 11.58 22.54 -4.77
CA LEU A 22 12.16 22.71 -3.43
C LEU A 22 11.14 22.90 -2.29
N GLU A 23 9.90 23.20 -2.60
CA GLU A 23 8.81 23.33 -1.62
C GLU A 23 7.52 22.75 -2.24
N PRO A 24 7.35 21.41 -2.24
CA PRO A 24 6.08 20.81 -2.67
C PRO A 24 4.96 21.21 -1.71
N ASP A 25 3.79 21.52 -2.26
CA ASP A 25 2.56 21.74 -1.49
C ASP A 25 1.73 20.42 -1.53
N PRO A 26 1.92 19.53 -0.54
CA PRO A 26 1.28 18.22 -0.56
C PRO A 26 -0.20 18.33 -0.21
N GLU A 27 -1.04 17.68 -1.00
CA GLU A 27 -2.47 17.55 -0.72
C GLU A 27 -2.77 16.17 -0.13
N THR A 28 -3.62 16.11 0.88
CA THR A 28 -4.11 14.85 1.42
C THR A 28 -4.88 14.10 0.33
N PHE A 29 -4.45 12.90 0.03
CA PHE A 29 -5.07 12.05 -0.99
C PHE A 29 -6.11 11.11 -0.40
N ALA A 30 -5.79 10.48 0.73
CA ALA A 30 -6.66 9.50 1.37
C ALA A 30 -6.51 9.56 2.88
N GLU A 31 -7.61 9.37 3.58
CA GLU A 31 -7.69 9.24 5.04
C GLU A 31 -8.54 8.01 5.38
N LEU A 32 -8.16 7.29 6.43
CA LEU A 32 -8.96 6.19 6.96
C LEU A 32 -9.92 6.70 8.03
N PRO A 33 -11.15 6.17 8.06
CA PRO A 33 -12.02 6.37 9.21
C PRO A 33 -11.41 5.79 10.50
N ASP A 34 -11.80 6.34 11.63
CA ASP A 34 -11.38 5.84 12.94
C ASP A 34 -11.72 4.35 13.10
N GLY A 35 -10.74 3.57 13.55
CA GLY A 35 -10.90 2.13 13.80
C GLY A 35 -10.71 1.22 12.58
N GLU A 36 -10.39 1.77 11.42
CA GLU A 36 -10.10 1.00 10.19
C GLU A 36 -8.61 0.61 10.06
N GLY A 37 -7.80 0.92 11.05
CA GLY A 37 -6.35 0.69 11.03
C GLY A 37 -5.57 1.93 10.59
N MET A 38 -4.37 1.69 10.12
CA MET A 38 -3.44 2.72 9.65
C MET A 38 -2.86 2.33 8.29
N TYR A 39 -2.64 3.30 7.42
CA TYR A 39 -1.91 3.05 6.18
C TYR A 39 -0.45 2.68 6.45
N ASP A 40 0.01 1.64 5.77
CA ASP A 40 1.41 1.22 5.78
C ASP A 40 1.95 1.20 4.34
N GLY A 41 2.63 0.15 3.90
CA GLY A 41 3.20 0.07 2.57
C GLY A 41 2.20 0.25 1.44
N LEU A 42 2.64 0.80 0.33
CA LEU A 42 1.82 1.09 -0.83
C LEU A 42 2.51 0.72 -2.15
N THR A 43 1.71 0.53 -3.18
CA THR A 43 2.16 0.36 -4.57
C THR A 43 1.13 0.96 -5.53
N VAL A 44 1.45 1.00 -6.82
CA VAL A 44 0.57 1.56 -7.86
C VAL A 44 0.38 0.52 -8.97
N ASP A 45 -0.84 0.36 -9.44
CA ASP A 45 -1.14 -0.54 -10.55
C ASP A 45 -0.99 0.12 -11.93
N SER A 46 -1.17 -0.67 -12.98
CA SER A 46 -1.04 -0.22 -14.37
C SER A 46 -2.10 0.81 -14.79
N GLU A 47 -3.17 0.95 -14.04
CA GLU A 47 -4.20 1.97 -14.25
C GLU A 47 -3.94 3.25 -13.43
N GLY A 48 -2.80 3.30 -12.70
CA GLY A 48 -2.41 4.45 -11.88
C GLY A 48 -3.14 4.54 -10.54
N ARG A 49 -3.77 3.44 -10.09
CA ARG A 49 -4.46 3.39 -8.81
C ARG A 49 -3.51 2.98 -7.69
N VAL A 50 -3.67 3.59 -6.55
CA VAL A 50 -2.90 3.30 -5.34
C VAL A 50 -3.49 2.10 -4.61
N TRP A 51 -2.61 1.20 -4.20
CA TRP A 51 -2.91 0.08 -3.31
C TRP A 51 -2.16 0.28 -2.01
N SER A 52 -2.82 0.05 -0.89
CA SER A 52 -2.20 0.20 0.42
C SER A 52 -2.55 -0.94 1.36
N ALA A 53 -1.57 -1.33 2.15
CA ALA A 53 -1.77 -2.21 3.30
C ALA A 53 -2.36 -1.43 4.47
N LEU A 54 -3.20 -2.09 5.25
CA LEU A 54 -3.79 -1.55 6.47
C LEU A 54 -3.22 -2.28 7.70
N TRP A 55 -2.32 -1.61 8.39
CA TRP A 55 -1.83 -2.03 9.71
C TRP A 55 -2.99 -1.97 10.71
N GLU A 56 -3.21 -3.03 11.48
CA GLU A 56 -4.41 -3.24 12.32
C GLU A 56 -5.74 -3.27 11.56
N GLY A 57 -5.69 -3.30 10.23
CA GLY A 57 -6.89 -3.28 9.38
C GLY A 57 -7.20 -4.60 8.68
N ASN A 58 -6.36 -5.63 8.83
CA ASN A 58 -6.54 -6.96 8.23
C ASN A 58 -6.83 -6.94 6.72
N ALA A 59 -6.30 -5.99 5.99
CA ALA A 59 -6.65 -5.82 4.57
C ALA A 59 -5.57 -5.13 3.75
N VAL A 60 -5.72 -5.29 2.44
CA VAL A 60 -5.17 -4.39 1.42
C VAL A 60 -6.33 -3.70 0.73
N VAL A 61 -6.20 -2.42 0.45
CA VAL A 61 -7.23 -1.62 -0.23
C VAL A 61 -6.69 -1.03 -1.52
N ARG A 62 -7.57 -0.92 -2.52
CA ARG A 62 -7.34 -0.20 -3.76
C ARG A 62 -8.12 1.11 -3.71
N HIS A 63 -7.47 2.22 -4.00
CA HIS A 63 -8.09 3.54 -4.03
C HIS A 63 -8.61 3.90 -5.42
N ASP A 64 -9.69 4.68 -5.45
CA ASP A 64 -10.12 5.39 -6.65
C ASP A 64 -9.27 6.65 -6.90
N GLU A 65 -9.60 7.41 -7.94
CA GLU A 65 -8.85 8.62 -8.31
C GLU A 65 -8.93 9.73 -7.27
N ASP A 66 -9.99 9.72 -6.48
CA ASP A 66 -10.27 10.75 -5.47
C ASP A 66 -9.77 10.34 -4.07
N GLY A 67 -9.15 9.17 -3.95
CA GLY A 67 -8.62 8.65 -2.68
C GLY A 67 -9.61 7.81 -1.88
N GLY A 68 -10.84 7.63 -2.36
CA GLY A 68 -11.79 6.71 -1.75
C GLY A 68 -11.34 5.25 -1.88
N ILE A 69 -11.87 4.38 -1.06
CA ILE A 69 -11.62 2.93 -1.17
C ILE A 69 -12.57 2.34 -2.20
N ALA A 70 -12.01 1.92 -3.35
CA ALA A 70 -12.76 1.28 -4.42
C ALA A 70 -12.94 -0.22 -4.20
N GLU A 71 -11.90 -0.89 -3.68
CA GLU A 71 -11.88 -2.32 -3.44
C GLU A 71 -11.13 -2.63 -2.14
N ARG A 72 -11.56 -3.67 -1.45
CA ARG A 72 -10.92 -4.19 -0.24
C ARG A 72 -10.71 -5.68 -0.35
N PHE A 73 -9.52 -6.13 -0.03
CA PHE A 73 -9.12 -7.54 0.04
C PHE A 73 -8.74 -7.87 1.48
N ASP A 74 -9.54 -8.73 2.11
CA ASP A 74 -9.27 -9.16 3.48
C ASP A 74 -8.05 -10.10 3.51
N ILE A 75 -7.16 -9.84 4.46
CA ILE A 75 -5.97 -10.64 4.73
C ILE A 75 -6.12 -11.26 6.12
N PRO A 76 -5.89 -12.58 6.27
CA PRO A 76 -6.06 -13.25 7.57
C PRO A 76 -4.84 -13.01 8.49
N ALA A 77 -4.44 -11.76 8.66
CA ALA A 77 -3.42 -11.27 9.59
C ALA A 77 -3.76 -9.84 10.01
N GLU A 78 -3.55 -9.50 11.26
CA GLU A 78 -3.88 -8.18 11.79
C GLU A 78 -2.98 -7.08 11.23
N PHE A 79 -1.67 -7.34 11.23
CA PHE A 79 -0.66 -6.35 10.84
C PHE A 79 -0.20 -6.56 9.40
N VAL A 80 -1.00 -6.09 8.47
CA VAL A 80 -0.67 -6.11 7.04
C VAL A 80 0.27 -4.96 6.73
N THR A 81 1.42 -5.25 6.11
CA THR A 81 2.52 -4.28 6.03
C THR A 81 2.74 -3.70 4.64
N ALA A 82 2.76 -4.51 3.59
CA ALA A 82 3.01 -3.99 2.24
C ALA A 82 2.48 -4.91 1.14
N PRO A 83 1.82 -4.36 0.12
CA PRO A 83 1.51 -5.06 -1.12
C PRO A 83 2.59 -4.81 -2.17
N THR A 84 2.83 -5.80 -3.03
CA THR A 84 3.64 -5.64 -4.24
C THR A 84 3.09 -6.50 -5.36
N PHE A 85 3.14 -5.99 -6.59
CA PHE A 85 2.83 -6.79 -7.77
C PHE A 85 4.00 -7.69 -8.13
N GLY A 86 3.70 -8.90 -8.57
CA GLY A 86 4.70 -9.88 -8.94
C GLY A 86 4.17 -10.90 -9.93
N GLY A 87 4.95 -11.95 -10.13
CA GLY A 87 4.69 -12.92 -11.18
C GLY A 87 5.21 -12.46 -12.54
N GLU A 88 5.13 -13.33 -13.54
CA GLU A 88 5.71 -13.08 -14.86
C GLU A 88 5.13 -11.85 -15.58
N SER A 89 3.82 -11.64 -15.43
CA SER A 89 3.08 -10.51 -16.02
C SER A 89 2.69 -9.43 -15.03
N LEU A 90 3.20 -9.46 -13.79
CA LEU A 90 2.80 -8.59 -12.69
C LEU A 90 1.30 -8.65 -12.37
N ALA A 91 0.69 -9.81 -12.60
CA ALA A 91 -0.75 -10.03 -12.40
C ALA A 91 -1.07 -10.65 -11.02
N ASP A 92 -0.06 -11.06 -10.28
CA ASP A 92 -0.19 -11.53 -8.89
C ASP A 92 0.14 -10.38 -7.92
N MET A 93 -0.51 -10.39 -6.77
CA MET A 93 -0.14 -9.50 -5.66
C MET A 93 0.37 -10.32 -4.49
N TYR A 94 1.52 -9.93 -3.97
CA TYR A 94 2.11 -10.48 -2.76
C TYR A 94 1.99 -9.47 -1.64
N VAL A 95 1.57 -9.94 -0.47
CA VAL A 95 1.29 -9.09 0.68
C VAL A 95 2.04 -9.62 1.88
N THR A 96 2.84 -8.77 2.49
CA THR A 96 3.56 -9.10 3.72
C THR A 96 2.76 -8.73 4.96
N SER A 97 3.03 -9.43 6.06
CA SER A 97 2.47 -9.13 7.37
C SER A 97 3.55 -9.20 8.45
N ALA A 98 3.28 -8.58 9.58
CA ALA A 98 4.18 -8.59 10.74
C ALA A 98 3.67 -9.53 11.84
N ALA A 99 4.63 -10.14 12.55
CA ALA A 99 4.35 -10.95 13.75
C ALA A 99 4.63 -10.19 15.05
N ILE A 100 5.19 -9.00 14.95
CA ILE A 100 5.50 -8.18 16.12
C ILE A 100 4.21 -7.73 16.81
N ASP A 101 4.13 -7.92 18.11
CA ASP A 101 2.96 -7.59 18.94
C ASP A 101 1.64 -8.27 18.51
N ALA A 102 1.70 -9.22 17.56
CA ALA A 102 0.54 -9.99 17.15
C ALA A 102 0.02 -10.89 18.28
N ASP A 103 -1.27 -11.18 18.25
CA ASP A 103 -1.87 -12.17 19.14
C ASP A 103 -1.15 -13.52 18.94
N PRO A 104 -0.68 -14.18 20.03
CA PRO A 104 -0.05 -15.51 19.91
C PRO A 104 -0.94 -16.57 19.25
N GLU A 105 -2.24 -16.38 19.18
CA GLU A 105 -3.19 -17.24 18.48
C GLU A 105 -3.38 -16.88 17.00
N ASP A 106 -2.80 -15.78 16.52
CA ASP A 106 -2.79 -15.45 15.08
C ASP A 106 -1.79 -16.35 14.35
N GLU A 107 -2.30 -17.46 13.81
CA GLU A 107 -1.52 -18.46 13.09
C GLU A 107 -0.84 -17.92 11.83
N HIS A 108 -1.30 -16.78 11.31
CA HIS A 108 -0.84 -16.18 10.05
C HIS A 108 0.00 -14.92 10.25
N ALA A 109 0.24 -14.51 11.50
CA ALA A 109 1.10 -13.36 11.78
C ALA A 109 2.52 -13.57 11.21
N GLY A 110 2.99 -12.61 10.43
CA GLY A 110 4.29 -12.67 9.76
C GLY A 110 4.31 -13.51 8.47
N ALA A 111 3.17 -14.04 8.03
CA ALA A 111 3.08 -14.80 6.79
C ALA A 111 3.15 -13.88 5.55
N LEU A 112 3.55 -14.49 4.43
CA LEU A 112 3.45 -13.89 3.10
C LEU A 112 2.20 -14.44 2.41
N PHE A 113 1.36 -13.55 1.92
CA PHE A 113 0.14 -13.89 1.20
C PHE A 113 0.27 -13.61 -0.28
N ARG A 114 -0.47 -14.37 -1.08
CA ARG A 114 -0.64 -14.14 -2.51
C ARG A 114 -2.13 -14.03 -2.81
N LEU A 115 -2.50 -13.03 -3.59
CA LEU A 115 -3.88 -12.86 -4.07
C LEU A 115 -3.89 -12.48 -5.55
N ASP A 116 -5.05 -12.64 -6.17
CA ASP A 116 -5.31 -12.14 -7.52
C ASP A 116 -5.99 -10.76 -7.39
N PRO A 117 -5.28 -9.68 -7.76
CA PRO A 117 -5.82 -8.32 -7.63
C PRO A 117 -6.80 -7.95 -8.75
N GLY A 118 -6.90 -8.76 -9.80
CA GLY A 118 -7.74 -8.47 -10.98
C GLY A 118 -7.20 -7.36 -11.89
N VAL A 119 -5.98 -6.89 -11.64
CA VAL A 119 -5.29 -5.85 -12.43
C VAL A 119 -3.78 -6.13 -12.40
N GLU A 120 -3.07 -5.70 -13.40
CA GLU A 120 -1.61 -5.83 -13.47
C GLU A 120 -0.92 -4.66 -12.76
N GLY A 121 0.27 -4.92 -12.24
CA GLY A 121 1.16 -3.89 -11.72
C GLY A 121 1.94 -3.16 -12.83
N THR A 122 2.73 -2.20 -12.42
CA THR A 122 3.68 -1.48 -13.27
C THR A 122 5.10 -1.93 -12.89
N PRO A 123 5.99 -2.17 -13.86
CA PRO A 123 7.38 -2.47 -13.56
C PRO A 123 8.02 -1.36 -12.73
N GLU A 124 8.74 -1.76 -11.69
CA GLU A 124 9.49 -0.82 -10.87
C GLU A 124 10.63 -0.16 -11.66
N PHE A 125 10.99 1.05 -11.27
CA PHE A 125 12.13 1.73 -11.83
C PHE A 125 13.42 1.00 -11.47
N THR A 126 14.31 0.84 -12.44
CA THR A 126 15.63 0.28 -12.22
C THR A 126 16.64 1.40 -11.99
N SER A 127 17.50 1.22 -10.99
CA SER A 127 18.64 2.10 -10.74
C SER A 127 19.93 1.43 -11.20
N GLU A 128 20.76 2.14 -11.94
CA GLU A 128 22.13 1.71 -12.22
C GLU A 128 23.03 2.30 -11.14
N LEU A 129 23.66 1.40 -10.38
CA LEU A 129 24.68 1.81 -9.42
C LEU A 129 26.03 1.72 -10.13
N GLU A 130 26.71 2.84 -10.31
CA GLU A 130 28.10 2.83 -10.74
C GLU A 130 28.98 2.31 -9.59
N PRO A 131 29.92 1.35 -9.87
CA PRO A 131 30.80 0.81 -8.85
C PRO A 131 31.83 1.82 -8.33
#